data_d87e70269a8d7366f47d7baad6da2c9f
#
_entry.id   d87e70269a8d7366f47d7baad6da2c9f
#
_cell.length_a   1.000
_cell.length_b   1.000
_cell.length_c   1.000
_cell.angle_alpha   90.00
_cell.angle_beta   90.00
_cell.angle_gamma   90.00
#
_symmetry.space_group_name_H-M   'P 1'
#
loop_
_entity.id
_entity.type
_entity.pdbx_description
1 polymer ?
#
loop_
_entity_poly.entity_id
_entity_poly.type
_entity_poly.pdbx_seq_one_letter_code
_entity_poly.pdbx_strand_id
1 'polypeptide(L)'
;MITAERKPMEELTECVKNYERLLLVGCNECVTVCAAGGRKEVALLASALQMDAMQRGKTLDIKEITLERQCDPEYIEELTPHIDRVDAVMSMACGCGVQEIARRFKKKPVFPAVNTKFMGASERQGIWAERCQGCGSCLLGLTGGICPIARCAKRLFNGPCGGSSNGKCEINPDLDCAWQLIWDRLKALGMEKQYEEIIPAKNWESGRGGGPRKIIREDLTE
;
A
#
# COMPACT_ATOMS: atom_id res chain seq x y z
N MET A 1 -1.34 -4.65 6.17
CA MET A 1 -1.88 -4.58 4.81
C MET A 1 -1.34 -3.35 4.07
N ILE A 2 -1.40 -3.34 2.75
CA ILE A 2 -1.13 -2.14 1.94
C ILE A 2 -2.45 -1.39 1.75
N THR A 3 -2.46 -0.11 2.05
CA THR A 3 -3.62 0.77 1.81
C THR A 3 -3.43 1.52 0.51
N ALA A 4 -4.47 1.59 -0.30
CA ALA A 4 -4.49 2.27 -1.59
C ALA A 4 -5.80 3.03 -1.78
N GLU A 5 -5.79 3.98 -2.69
CA GLU A 5 -6.95 4.74 -3.14
C GLU A 5 -7.06 4.68 -4.66
N ARG A 6 -8.28 4.64 -5.19
CA ARG A 6 -8.52 4.72 -6.62
C ARG A 6 -8.02 6.07 -7.16
N LYS A 7 -7.37 6.03 -8.32
CA LYS A 7 -6.97 7.23 -9.05
C LYS A 7 -8.20 8.03 -9.54
N PRO A 8 -8.05 9.34 -9.78
CA PRO A 8 -9.08 10.13 -10.44
C PRO A 8 -9.50 9.55 -11.79
N MET A 9 -10.78 9.64 -12.14
CA MET A 9 -11.29 9.08 -13.40
C MET A 9 -10.61 9.70 -14.62
N GLU A 10 -10.32 10.98 -14.60
CA GLU A 10 -9.63 11.70 -15.67
C GLU A 10 -8.26 11.09 -15.98
N GLU A 11 -7.50 10.70 -14.94
CA GLU A 11 -6.22 10.03 -15.10
C GLU A 11 -6.39 8.64 -15.72
N LEU A 12 -7.39 7.88 -15.25
CA LEU A 12 -7.65 6.53 -15.73
C LEU A 12 -8.12 6.51 -17.19
N THR A 13 -9.03 7.42 -17.55
CA THR A 13 -9.53 7.54 -18.93
C THR A 13 -8.44 7.99 -19.89
N GLU A 14 -7.56 8.89 -19.46
CA GLU A 14 -6.41 9.32 -20.25
C GLU A 14 -5.45 8.16 -20.53
N CYS A 15 -5.17 7.31 -19.55
CA CYS A 15 -4.33 6.12 -19.72
C CYS A 15 -4.85 5.15 -20.77
N VAL A 16 -6.18 5.01 -20.91
CA VAL A 16 -6.78 3.99 -21.79
C VAL A 16 -7.41 4.54 -23.07
N LYS A 17 -7.40 5.83 -23.28
CA LYS A 17 -8.13 6.50 -24.41
C LYS A 17 -7.77 6.00 -25.82
N ASN A 18 -6.60 5.38 -25.99
CA ASN A 18 -6.08 4.89 -27.28
C ASN A 18 -6.19 3.37 -27.42
N TYR A 19 -6.81 2.68 -26.48
CA TYR A 19 -6.98 1.23 -26.50
C TYR A 19 -8.45 0.86 -26.68
N GLU A 20 -8.70 -0.24 -27.35
CA GLU A 20 -10.05 -0.75 -27.61
C GLU A 20 -10.38 -1.96 -26.72
N ARG A 21 -9.37 -2.75 -26.35
CA ARG A 21 -9.52 -3.95 -25.53
C ARG A 21 -8.65 -3.87 -24.28
N LEU A 22 -9.28 -3.84 -23.14
CA LEU A 22 -8.62 -3.68 -21.84
C LEU A 22 -8.82 -4.91 -20.97
N LEU A 23 -7.77 -5.38 -20.33
CA LEU A 23 -7.86 -6.31 -19.22
C LEU A 23 -7.82 -5.52 -17.91
N LEU A 24 -8.92 -5.50 -17.18
CA LEU A 24 -9.00 -4.87 -15.86
C LEU A 24 -8.80 -5.93 -14.77
N VAL A 25 -7.73 -5.79 -13.99
CA VAL A 25 -7.30 -6.82 -13.05
C VAL A 25 -7.40 -6.34 -11.61
N GLY A 26 -8.27 -6.96 -10.83
CA GLY A 26 -8.40 -6.77 -9.39
C GLY A 26 -7.46 -7.65 -8.57
N CYS A 27 -7.40 -7.37 -7.26
CA CYS A 27 -6.63 -8.13 -6.28
C CYS A 27 -7.47 -8.33 -5.02
N ASN A 28 -7.67 -9.60 -4.60
CA ASN A 28 -8.54 -9.94 -3.47
C ASN A 28 -7.91 -9.71 -2.08
N GLU A 29 -6.62 -9.37 -2.01
CA GLU A 29 -5.90 -9.15 -0.76
C GLU A 29 -6.03 -7.69 -0.23
N CYS A 30 -4.93 -7.04 0.02
CA CYS A 30 -4.84 -5.73 0.69
C CYS A 30 -5.79 -4.66 0.16
N VAL A 31 -5.89 -4.55 -1.18
CA VAL A 31 -6.71 -3.49 -1.82
C VAL A 31 -8.21 -3.78 -1.79
N THR A 32 -8.62 -5.03 -1.61
CA THR A 32 -10.02 -5.40 -1.33
C THR A 32 -10.42 -4.92 0.06
N VAL A 33 -9.55 -5.13 1.05
CA VAL A 33 -9.81 -4.72 2.44
C VAL A 33 -9.98 -3.19 2.55
N CYS A 34 -9.24 -2.41 1.77
CA CYS A 34 -9.41 -0.94 1.74
C CYS A 34 -10.39 -0.45 0.66
N ALA A 35 -11.19 -1.35 0.08
CA ALA A 35 -12.22 -1.04 -0.92
C ALA A 35 -11.70 -0.22 -2.11
N ALA A 36 -10.47 -0.54 -2.57
CA ALA A 36 -9.82 0.17 -3.67
C ALA A 36 -9.68 -0.67 -4.94
N GLY A 37 -9.61 -2.02 -4.85
CA GLY A 37 -9.27 -2.83 -6.01
C GLY A 37 -9.73 -4.29 -5.98
N GLY A 38 -10.74 -4.62 -5.20
CA GLY A 38 -11.38 -5.93 -5.19
C GLY A 38 -12.35 -6.13 -6.35
N ARG A 39 -13.01 -7.29 -6.39
CA ARG A 39 -13.95 -7.64 -7.46
C ARG A 39 -15.06 -6.61 -7.63
N LYS A 40 -15.60 -6.06 -6.56
CA LYS A 40 -16.64 -5.03 -6.61
C LYS A 40 -16.14 -3.74 -7.25
N GLU A 41 -14.96 -3.30 -6.84
CA GLU A 41 -14.34 -2.08 -7.36
C GLU A 41 -13.94 -2.23 -8.83
N VAL A 42 -13.53 -3.44 -9.26
CA VAL A 42 -13.27 -3.78 -10.67
C VAL A 42 -14.52 -3.59 -11.51
N ALA A 43 -15.66 -4.18 -11.13
CA ALA A 43 -16.92 -4.05 -11.86
C ALA A 43 -17.40 -2.59 -11.95
N LEU A 44 -17.27 -1.82 -10.85
CA LEU A 44 -17.60 -0.40 -10.83
C LEU A 44 -16.71 0.42 -11.78
N LEU A 45 -15.41 0.15 -11.79
CA LEU A 45 -14.49 0.86 -12.67
C LEU A 45 -14.69 0.47 -14.13
N ALA A 46 -14.92 -0.81 -14.43
CA ALA A 46 -15.21 -1.28 -15.78
C ALA A 46 -16.42 -0.52 -16.36
N SER A 47 -17.52 -0.48 -15.62
CA SER A 47 -18.72 0.24 -16.04
C SER A 47 -18.45 1.73 -16.25
N ALA A 48 -17.70 2.38 -15.37
CA ALA A 48 -17.39 3.79 -15.48
C ALA A 48 -16.53 4.10 -16.72
N LEU A 49 -15.50 3.28 -17.00
CA LEU A 49 -14.64 3.43 -18.18
C LEU A 49 -15.40 3.19 -19.49
N GLN A 50 -16.31 2.22 -19.52
CA GLN A 50 -17.17 1.97 -20.68
C GLN A 50 -18.13 3.13 -20.95
N MET A 51 -18.76 3.67 -19.90
CA MET A 51 -19.63 4.85 -20.03
C MET A 51 -18.87 6.07 -20.55
N ASP A 52 -17.67 6.35 -20.04
CA ASP A 52 -16.82 7.43 -20.52
C ASP A 52 -16.42 7.22 -22.00
N ALA A 53 -16.05 6.01 -22.38
CA ALA A 53 -15.73 5.68 -23.78
C ALA A 53 -16.94 5.94 -24.71
N MET A 54 -18.15 5.51 -24.30
CA MET A 54 -19.39 5.75 -25.04
C MET A 54 -19.68 7.24 -25.20
N GLN A 55 -19.50 8.06 -24.17
CA GLN A 55 -19.69 9.50 -24.24
C GLN A 55 -18.74 10.16 -25.25
N ARG A 56 -17.57 9.57 -25.46
CA ARG A 56 -16.58 10.02 -26.46
C ARG A 56 -16.80 9.41 -27.86
N GLY A 57 -17.89 8.67 -28.06
CA GLY A 57 -18.21 8.00 -29.35
C GLY A 57 -17.29 6.81 -29.63
N LYS A 58 -16.69 6.20 -28.60
CA LYS A 58 -15.79 5.04 -28.70
C LYS A 58 -16.40 3.82 -28.03
N THR A 59 -15.91 2.65 -28.41
CA THR A 59 -16.17 1.37 -27.72
C THR A 59 -14.91 0.97 -26.95
N LEU A 60 -15.08 0.51 -25.73
CA LEU A 60 -14.03 -0.08 -24.93
C LEU A 60 -14.49 -1.45 -24.43
N ASP A 61 -13.91 -2.50 -24.99
CA ASP A 61 -14.13 -3.87 -24.53
C ASP A 61 -13.27 -4.15 -23.30
N ILE A 62 -13.92 -4.42 -22.16
CA ILE A 62 -13.23 -4.68 -20.89
C ILE A 62 -13.48 -6.11 -20.46
N LYS A 63 -12.39 -6.87 -20.35
CA LYS A 63 -12.38 -8.14 -19.64
C LYS A 63 -11.98 -7.91 -18.19
N GLU A 64 -12.81 -8.38 -17.27
CA GLU A 64 -12.58 -8.30 -15.82
C GLU A 64 -12.03 -9.62 -15.29
N ILE A 65 -10.95 -9.54 -14.50
CA ILE A 65 -10.38 -10.68 -13.75
C ILE A 65 -9.97 -10.15 -12.38
N THR A 66 -10.18 -10.93 -11.34
CA THR A 66 -9.69 -10.59 -10.00
C THR A 66 -8.88 -11.78 -9.47
N LEU A 67 -7.56 -11.57 -9.35
CA LEU A 67 -6.64 -12.55 -8.82
C LEU A 67 -6.69 -12.57 -7.29
N GLU A 68 -6.27 -13.67 -6.69
CA GLU A 68 -6.07 -13.74 -5.23
C GLU A 68 -5.08 -12.66 -4.79
N ARG A 69 -3.88 -12.62 -5.40
CA ARG A 69 -2.90 -11.56 -5.21
C ARG A 69 -2.06 -11.36 -6.47
N GLN A 70 -1.77 -10.10 -6.79
CA GLN A 70 -0.98 -9.76 -7.98
C GLN A 70 0.53 -9.64 -7.71
N CYS A 71 0.97 -9.77 -6.48
CA CYS A 71 2.39 -9.72 -6.10
C CYS A 71 3.04 -11.11 -6.01
N ASP A 72 2.32 -12.14 -6.45
CA ASP A 72 2.76 -13.53 -6.45
C ASP A 72 2.70 -14.09 -7.88
N PRO A 73 3.82 -14.60 -8.42
CA PRO A 73 3.90 -15.10 -9.78
C PRO A 73 2.90 -16.20 -10.09
N GLU A 74 2.57 -17.07 -9.13
CA GLU A 74 1.63 -18.19 -9.31
C GLU A 74 0.26 -17.69 -9.80
N TYR A 75 -0.31 -16.70 -9.12
CA TYR A 75 -1.62 -16.14 -9.50
C TYR A 75 -1.55 -15.30 -10.78
N ILE A 76 -0.41 -14.67 -11.07
CA ILE A 76 -0.25 -13.88 -12.31
C ILE A 76 -0.35 -14.76 -13.56
N GLU A 77 0.02 -16.04 -13.49
CA GLU A 77 -0.08 -16.97 -14.61
C GLU A 77 -1.54 -17.18 -15.07
N GLU A 78 -2.53 -16.95 -14.22
CA GLU A 78 -3.95 -16.99 -14.60
C GLU A 78 -4.30 -15.96 -15.70
N LEU A 79 -3.50 -14.91 -15.85
CA LEU A 79 -3.68 -13.89 -16.88
C LEU A 79 -3.18 -14.35 -18.27
N THR A 80 -2.30 -15.35 -18.34
CA THR A 80 -1.64 -15.78 -19.57
C THR A 80 -2.61 -16.08 -20.72
N PRO A 81 -3.75 -16.77 -20.54
CA PRO A 81 -4.70 -17.05 -21.63
C PRO A 81 -5.41 -15.80 -22.17
N HIS A 82 -5.30 -14.68 -21.49
CA HIS A 82 -6.07 -13.46 -21.77
C HIS A 82 -5.22 -12.33 -22.37
N ILE A 83 -3.91 -12.32 -22.07
CA ILE A 83 -2.99 -11.22 -22.42
C ILE A 83 -2.93 -10.94 -23.92
N ASP A 84 -2.90 -11.96 -24.77
CA ASP A 84 -2.78 -11.76 -26.21
C ASP A 84 -4.05 -11.20 -26.85
N ARG A 85 -5.19 -11.27 -26.15
CA ARG A 85 -6.49 -10.83 -26.65
C ARG A 85 -6.81 -9.38 -26.33
N VAL A 86 -5.96 -8.70 -25.55
CA VAL A 86 -6.16 -7.33 -25.10
C VAL A 86 -5.02 -6.43 -25.54
N ASP A 87 -5.27 -5.14 -25.59
CA ASP A 87 -4.30 -4.14 -26.03
C ASP A 87 -3.48 -3.63 -24.84
N ALA A 88 -4.10 -3.54 -23.66
CA ALA A 88 -3.48 -3.08 -22.43
C ALA A 88 -4.05 -3.77 -21.20
N VAL A 89 -3.34 -3.65 -20.08
CA VAL A 89 -3.80 -4.10 -18.76
C VAL A 89 -3.93 -2.89 -17.84
N MET A 90 -5.01 -2.81 -17.08
CA MET A 90 -5.15 -1.87 -15.99
C MET A 90 -5.26 -2.65 -14.67
N SER A 91 -4.32 -2.44 -13.78
CA SER A 91 -4.22 -3.17 -12.51
C SER A 91 -4.77 -2.32 -11.36
N MET A 92 -5.67 -2.90 -10.59
CA MET A 92 -6.22 -2.32 -9.36
C MET A 92 -5.49 -2.83 -8.10
N ALA A 93 -4.28 -3.37 -8.24
CA ALA A 93 -3.41 -3.73 -7.13
C ALA A 93 -2.52 -2.57 -6.68
N CYS A 94 -1.86 -2.75 -5.53
CA CYS A 94 -0.77 -1.86 -5.10
C CYS A 94 0.40 -1.91 -6.10
N GLY A 95 1.34 -0.97 -5.98
CA GLY A 95 2.47 -0.85 -6.90
C GLY A 95 3.34 -2.12 -7.03
N CYS A 96 3.32 -3.03 -6.03
CA CYS A 96 4.00 -4.32 -6.16
C CYS A 96 3.34 -5.17 -7.26
N GLY A 97 2.01 -5.35 -7.20
CA GLY A 97 1.30 -6.16 -8.19
C GLY A 97 1.37 -5.60 -9.60
N VAL A 98 1.25 -4.27 -9.76
CA VAL A 98 1.41 -3.59 -11.07
C VAL A 98 2.76 -3.93 -11.70
N GLN A 99 3.84 -3.84 -10.91
CA GLN A 99 5.20 -4.12 -11.39
C GLN A 99 5.42 -5.60 -11.73
N GLU A 100 4.84 -6.51 -10.95
CA GLU A 100 4.97 -7.95 -11.23
C GLU A 100 4.23 -8.35 -12.52
N ILE A 101 3.03 -7.81 -12.78
CA ILE A 101 2.36 -8.00 -14.07
C ILE A 101 3.21 -7.44 -15.22
N ALA A 102 3.74 -6.23 -15.07
CA ALA A 102 4.59 -5.62 -16.09
C ALA A 102 5.88 -6.42 -16.33
N ARG A 103 6.48 -6.96 -15.27
CA ARG A 103 7.67 -7.82 -15.36
C ARG A 103 7.38 -9.12 -16.11
N ARG A 104 6.22 -9.72 -15.83
CA ARG A 104 5.80 -10.99 -16.47
C ARG A 104 5.44 -10.80 -17.94
N PHE A 105 4.68 -9.75 -18.27
CA PHE A 105 4.16 -9.49 -19.62
C PHE A 105 4.82 -8.27 -20.28
N LYS A 106 6.11 -8.37 -20.52
CA LYS A 106 7.00 -7.27 -20.97
C LYS A 106 6.55 -6.52 -22.24
N LYS A 107 5.72 -7.14 -23.08
CA LYS A 107 5.23 -6.54 -24.33
C LYS A 107 3.86 -5.89 -24.20
N LYS A 108 3.28 -5.90 -22.99
CA LYS A 108 1.94 -5.40 -22.74
C LYS A 108 2.02 -4.13 -21.88
N PRO A 109 1.41 -3.02 -22.29
CA PRO A 109 1.25 -1.85 -21.43
C PRO A 109 0.46 -2.21 -20.16
N VAL A 110 0.96 -1.79 -19.01
CA VAL A 110 0.30 -2.02 -17.70
C VAL A 110 0.17 -0.69 -16.99
N PHE A 111 -1.07 -0.31 -16.66
CA PHE A 111 -1.41 0.94 -15.99
C PHE A 111 -1.92 0.70 -14.57
N PRO A 112 -1.48 1.49 -13.57
CA PRO A 112 -2.03 1.43 -12.23
C PRO A 112 -3.38 2.15 -12.16
N ALA A 113 -4.40 1.52 -11.58
CA ALA A 113 -5.69 2.16 -11.32
C ALA A 113 -5.80 2.72 -9.90
N VAL A 114 -4.85 2.42 -9.04
CA VAL A 114 -4.82 2.90 -7.65
C VAL A 114 -3.49 3.55 -7.31
N ASN A 115 -3.50 4.47 -6.33
CA ASN A 115 -2.33 5.03 -5.69
C ASN A 115 -2.07 4.26 -4.40
N THR A 116 -0.92 3.61 -4.29
CA THR A 116 -0.45 3.01 -3.04
C THR A 116 -0.12 4.12 -2.04
N LYS A 117 -0.71 4.07 -0.85
CA LYS A 117 -0.53 5.10 0.17
C LYS A 117 0.48 4.70 1.25
N PHE A 118 0.18 3.65 2.01
CA PHE A 118 1.02 3.25 3.14
C PHE A 118 0.79 1.79 3.54
N MET A 119 1.63 1.28 4.43
CA MET A 119 1.41 0.03 5.17
C MET A 119 0.73 0.34 6.50
N GLY A 120 -0.46 -0.23 6.70
CA GLY A 120 -1.26 0.07 7.86
C GLY A 120 -2.24 -1.01 8.27
N ALA A 121 -3.19 -0.60 9.07
CA ALA A 121 -4.29 -1.42 9.55
C ALA A 121 -5.60 -0.64 9.50
N SER A 122 -6.72 -1.36 9.43
CA SER A 122 -8.03 -0.78 9.64
C SER A 122 -8.22 -0.48 11.13
N GLU A 123 -8.62 0.73 11.46
CA GLU A 123 -9.05 1.12 12.81
C GLU A 123 -10.55 0.83 13.00
N ARG A 124 -11.31 1.09 11.97
CA ARG A 124 -12.74 0.78 11.85
C ARG A 124 -13.11 0.82 10.37
N GLN A 125 -14.31 0.40 10.04
CA GLN A 125 -14.80 0.46 8.66
C GLN A 125 -14.68 1.88 8.09
N GLY A 126 -14.00 1.99 6.94
CA GLY A 126 -13.76 3.26 6.24
C GLY A 126 -12.58 4.07 6.76
N ILE A 127 -11.87 3.61 7.81
CA ILE A 127 -10.70 4.31 8.36
C ILE A 127 -9.52 3.36 8.43
N TRP A 128 -8.45 3.73 7.74
CA TRP A 128 -7.16 3.02 7.75
C TRP A 128 -6.08 3.98 8.18
N ALA A 129 -5.17 3.51 9.03
CA ALA A 129 -4.07 4.32 9.55
C ALA A 129 -2.72 3.63 9.32
N GLU A 130 -1.71 4.44 9.01
CA GLU A 130 -0.34 3.97 8.85
C GLU A 130 0.19 3.39 10.17
N ARG A 131 0.86 2.23 10.09
CA ARG A 131 1.42 1.53 11.24
C ARG A 131 2.88 1.13 11.05
N CYS A 132 3.36 1.02 9.81
CA CYS A 132 4.69 0.54 9.52
C CYS A 132 5.26 1.19 8.25
N GLN A 133 6.56 1.46 8.24
CA GLN A 133 7.27 1.97 7.06
C GLN A 133 8.25 0.96 6.45
N GLY A 134 8.24 -0.29 6.90
CA GLY A 134 9.13 -1.33 6.39
C GLY A 134 10.62 -1.01 6.56
N CYS A 135 11.00 -0.40 7.67
CA CYS A 135 12.35 0.13 7.89
C CYS A 135 13.43 -0.92 8.21
N GLY A 136 13.06 -2.21 8.24
CA GLY A 136 13.99 -3.35 8.28
C GLY A 136 14.44 -3.80 9.69
N SER A 137 14.59 -2.90 10.65
CA SER A 137 14.96 -3.22 12.02
C SER A 137 13.90 -2.68 12.98
N CYS A 138 13.14 -3.59 13.61
CA CYS A 138 11.93 -3.26 14.34
C CYS A 138 12.22 -2.80 15.78
N LEU A 139 11.64 -1.66 16.18
CA LEU A 139 11.79 -1.07 17.52
C LEU A 139 10.58 -1.33 18.43
N LEU A 140 9.56 -2.04 17.94
CA LEU A 140 8.28 -2.20 18.65
C LEU A 140 8.45 -2.84 20.04
N GLY A 141 9.43 -3.72 20.21
CA GLY A 141 9.74 -4.31 21.51
C GLY A 141 10.18 -3.30 22.58
N LEU A 142 10.79 -2.19 22.14
CA LEU A 142 11.28 -1.13 23.05
C LEU A 142 10.20 -0.07 23.34
N THR A 143 9.14 -0.03 22.57
CA THR A 143 8.14 1.05 22.60
C THR A 143 6.72 0.53 22.88
N GLY A 144 6.63 -0.64 23.54
CA GLY A 144 5.35 -1.22 23.92
C GLY A 144 4.42 -1.52 22.74
N GLY A 145 4.97 -1.78 21.53
CA GLY A 145 4.20 -2.08 20.32
C GLY A 145 3.77 -0.86 19.50
N ILE A 146 4.22 0.35 19.84
CA ILE A 146 3.89 1.59 19.11
C ILE A 146 5.10 2.08 18.33
N CYS A 147 4.98 2.18 17.00
CA CYS A 147 6.11 2.54 16.13
C CYS A 147 6.38 4.05 16.13
N PRO A 148 7.50 4.55 16.67
CA PRO A 148 7.81 5.97 16.62
C PRO A 148 8.12 6.45 15.19
N ILE A 149 8.65 5.57 14.32
CA ILE A 149 9.01 5.92 12.93
C ILE A 149 7.75 6.20 12.09
N ALA A 150 6.71 5.37 12.24
CA ALA A 150 5.48 5.53 11.48
C ALA A 150 4.52 6.55 12.11
N ARG A 151 4.56 6.75 13.43
CA ARG A 151 3.53 7.51 14.15
C ARG A 151 3.99 8.86 14.70
N CYS A 152 5.29 9.11 14.81
CA CYS A 152 5.81 10.42 15.17
C CYS A 152 6.06 11.23 13.89
N ALA A 153 5.44 12.41 13.75
CA ALA A 153 5.65 13.27 12.59
C ALA A 153 7.13 13.67 12.38
N LYS A 154 7.90 13.76 13.48
CA LYS A 154 9.34 14.02 13.46
C LYS A 154 10.19 12.75 13.40
N ARG A 155 9.60 11.56 13.49
CA ARG A 155 10.30 10.26 13.51
C ARG A 155 11.37 10.14 14.59
N LEU A 156 11.14 10.71 15.76
CA LEU A 156 12.09 10.69 16.86
C LEU A 156 12.22 9.29 17.46
N PHE A 157 13.46 8.87 17.76
CA PHE A 157 13.75 7.63 18.50
C PHE A 157 13.65 7.79 20.00
N ASN A 158 13.97 8.98 20.49
CA ASN A 158 13.98 9.34 21.90
C ASN A 158 13.15 10.62 22.04
N GLY A 159 11.86 10.50 22.16
CA GLY A 159 10.95 11.60 22.41
C GLY A 159 10.56 11.66 23.89
N PRO A 160 9.72 12.60 24.28
CA PRO A 160 9.00 13.52 23.41
C PRO A 160 9.85 14.69 22.89
N CYS A 161 9.33 15.40 21.87
CA CYS A 161 10.02 16.56 21.30
C CYS A 161 9.90 17.84 22.14
N GLY A 162 9.14 17.81 23.23
CA GLY A 162 8.85 18.98 24.06
C GLY A 162 7.74 19.90 23.55
N GLY A 163 7.30 19.74 22.29
CA GLY A 163 6.23 20.56 21.70
C GLY A 163 4.84 19.92 21.72
N SER A 164 4.72 18.68 22.20
CA SER A 164 3.40 18.06 22.36
C SER A 164 2.61 18.73 23.49
N SER A 165 1.33 18.92 23.30
CA SER A 165 0.43 19.52 24.28
C SER A 165 -0.87 18.73 24.36
N ASN A 166 -1.34 18.46 25.57
CA ASN A 166 -2.57 17.71 25.82
C ASN A 166 -2.65 16.36 25.08
N GLY A 167 -1.51 15.66 24.97
CA GLY A 167 -1.42 14.39 24.24
C GLY A 167 -1.41 14.51 22.72
N LYS A 168 -1.42 15.72 22.16
CA LYS A 168 -1.43 15.98 20.72
C LYS A 168 -0.05 16.37 20.17
N CYS A 169 0.15 16.06 18.89
CA CYS A 169 1.38 16.37 18.16
C CYS A 169 1.48 17.87 17.85
N GLU A 170 2.65 18.49 18.06
CA GLU A 170 2.86 19.90 17.72
C GLU A 170 2.82 20.19 16.22
N ILE A 171 3.14 19.20 15.37
CA ILE A 171 3.15 19.35 13.91
C ILE A 171 1.73 19.26 13.34
N ASN A 172 0.90 18.39 13.93
CA ASN A 172 -0.50 18.24 13.53
C ASN A 172 -1.34 17.96 14.77
N PRO A 173 -2.13 18.95 15.26
CA PRO A 173 -2.95 18.82 16.47
C PRO A 173 -4.09 17.80 16.36
N ASP A 174 -4.43 17.32 15.15
CA ASP A 174 -5.43 16.27 14.97
C ASP A 174 -4.85 14.88 15.31
N LEU A 175 -3.51 14.75 15.35
CA LEU A 175 -2.82 13.50 15.66
C LEU A 175 -2.45 13.41 17.14
N ASP A 176 -2.61 12.21 17.69
CA ASP A 176 -2.08 11.89 19.01
C ASP A 176 -0.54 11.87 18.97
N CYS A 177 0.08 12.39 20.01
CA CYS A 177 1.53 12.33 20.17
C CYS A 177 1.98 10.87 20.33
N ALA A 178 2.77 10.37 19.40
CA ALA A 178 3.27 8.99 19.44
C ALA A 178 4.03 8.67 20.72
N TRP A 179 4.81 9.63 21.25
CA TRP A 179 5.60 9.43 22.46
C TRP A 179 4.75 9.51 23.73
N GLN A 180 3.65 10.25 23.73
CA GLN A 180 2.67 10.17 24.80
C GLN A 180 1.99 8.79 24.82
N LEU A 181 1.58 8.30 23.65
CA LEU A 181 0.99 6.96 23.53
C LEU A 181 1.99 5.85 23.98
N ILE A 182 3.27 6.00 23.66
CA ILE A 182 4.33 5.06 24.10
C ILE A 182 4.47 5.09 25.63
N TRP A 183 4.54 6.29 26.22
CA TRP A 183 4.60 6.44 27.67
C TRP A 183 3.40 5.79 28.35
N ASP A 184 2.20 6.13 27.94
CA ASP A 184 0.97 5.59 28.52
C ASP A 184 0.92 4.06 28.41
N ARG A 185 1.37 3.53 27.28
CA ARG A 185 1.44 2.09 27.06
C ARG A 185 2.47 1.40 27.94
N LEU A 186 3.69 1.92 28.03
CA LEU A 186 4.75 1.37 28.87
C LEU A 186 4.36 1.43 30.35
N LYS A 187 3.76 2.53 30.78
CA LYS A 187 3.21 2.66 32.15
C LYS A 187 2.13 1.62 32.44
N ALA A 188 1.21 1.41 31.52
CA ALA A 188 0.17 0.39 31.68
C ALA A 188 0.72 -1.05 31.73
N LEU A 189 1.93 -1.27 31.20
CA LEU A 189 2.65 -2.55 31.24
C LEU A 189 3.60 -2.71 32.42
N GLY A 190 3.80 -1.66 33.26
CA GLY A 190 4.80 -1.65 34.32
C GLY A 190 6.24 -1.64 33.79
N MET A 191 6.46 -1.04 32.61
CA MET A 191 7.73 -1.04 31.88
C MET A 191 8.32 0.37 31.74
N GLU A 192 8.04 1.28 32.68
CA GLU A 192 8.43 2.69 32.62
C GLU A 192 9.96 2.88 32.49
N LYS A 193 10.75 1.98 33.05
CA LYS A 193 12.21 2.01 32.92
C LYS A 193 12.70 1.97 31.48
N GLN A 194 11.97 1.30 30.58
CA GLN A 194 12.32 1.29 29.15
C GLN A 194 12.19 2.68 28.50
N TYR A 195 11.33 3.54 29.04
CA TYR A 195 11.18 4.89 28.51
C TYR A 195 12.38 5.79 28.85
N GLU A 196 13.08 5.49 29.95
CA GLU A 196 14.27 6.20 30.39
C GLU A 196 15.53 5.77 29.63
N GLU A 197 15.50 4.59 29.00
CA GLU A 197 16.62 4.08 28.22
C GLU A 197 16.74 4.79 26.87
N ILE A 198 17.96 5.25 26.57
CA ILE A 198 18.24 5.89 25.28
C ILE A 198 18.34 4.81 24.20
N ILE A 199 17.40 4.85 23.24
CA ILE A 199 17.45 4.02 22.05
C ILE A 199 18.61 4.51 21.17
N PRO A 200 19.60 3.66 20.84
CA PRO A 200 20.73 4.06 20.02
C PRO A 200 20.28 4.38 18.58
N ALA A 201 21.16 5.08 17.86
CA ALA A 201 20.92 5.39 16.46
C ALA A 201 20.69 4.09 15.67
N LYS A 202 19.60 4.08 14.89
CA LYS A 202 19.24 2.93 14.08
C LYS A 202 20.20 2.78 12.89
N ASN A 203 20.62 1.55 12.60
CA ASN A 203 21.22 1.26 11.31
C ASN A 203 20.16 1.32 10.19
N TRP A 204 20.25 2.35 9.35
CA TRP A 204 19.33 2.56 8.23
C TRP A 204 19.69 1.76 6.97
N GLU A 205 20.82 1.04 6.94
CA GLU A 205 21.16 0.13 5.83
C GLU A 205 20.10 -0.97 5.66
N SER A 206 19.48 -1.42 6.75
CA SER A 206 18.32 -2.31 6.72
C SER A 206 17.05 -1.66 6.15
N GLY A 207 17.04 -0.34 6.04
CA GLY A 207 15.99 0.44 5.38
C GLY A 207 16.24 0.58 3.87
N ARG A 208 15.63 1.60 3.25
CA ARG A 208 15.73 1.83 1.80
C ARG A 208 16.99 2.63 1.39
N GLY A 209 17.86 2.98 2.30
CA GLY A 209 18.99 3.87 2.04
C GLY A 209 20.00 3.36 1.00
N GLY A 210 20.08 2.04 0.81
CA GLY A 210 20.95 1.40 -0.19
C GLY A 210 20.26 1.00 -1.51
N GLY A 211 19.02 1.41 -1.74
CA GLY A 211 18.22 1.03 -2.92
C GLY A 211 17.29 -0.16 -2.69
N PRO A 212 16.89 -0.89 -3.75
CA PRO A 212 15.99 -2.03 -3.63
C PRO A 212 16.60 -3.16 -2.79
N ARG A 213 15.85 -3.63 -1.80
CA ARG A 213 16.26 -4.74 -0.94
C ARG A 213 15.80 -6.07 -1.50
N LYS A 214 16.59 -7.11 -1.27
CA LYS A 214 16.24 -8.50 -1.58
C LYS A 214 16.56 -9.38 -0.38
N ILE A 215 15.66 -10.30 -0.06
CA ILE A 215 15.90 -11.34 0.94
C ILE A 215 15.94 -12.67 0.18
N ILE A 216 17.00 -13.43 0.42
CA ILE A 216 17.15 -14.79 -0.13
C ILE A 216 17.10 -15.74 1.07
N ARG A 217 16.21 -16.69 1.00
CA ARG A 217 16.06 -17.80 1.94
C ARG A 217 16.54 -19.06 1.24
N GLU A 218 17.81 -19.41 1.44
CA GLU A 218 18.44 -20.57 0.78
C GLU A 218 17.73 -21.90 1.10
N ASP A 219 17.12 -21.97 2.29
CA ASP A 219 16.30 -23.10 2.73
C ASP A 219 14.97 -23.25 1.97
N LEU A 220 14.57 -22.27 1.16
CA LEU A 220 13.35 -22.25 0.36
C LEU A 220 13.62 -22.10 -1.15
N THR A 221 14.88 -21.98 -1.57
CA THR A 221 15.26 -21.94 -2.98
C THR A 221 15.62 -23.36 -3.42
N GLU A 222 14.90 -23.92 -4.42
CA GLU A 222 15.26 -25.14 -5.13
C GLU A 222 16.42 -24.90 -6.09
#